data_fb6e35f571db6a0649ef141063dc80b4
#
_entry.id   fb6e35f571db6a0649ef141063dc80b4
#
_cell.length_a   1.000
_cell.length_b   1.000
_cell.length_c   1.000
_cell.angle_alpha   90.00
_cell.angle_beta   90.00
_cell.angle_gamma   90.00
#
_symmetry.space_group_name_H-M   'P 1'
#
loop_
_entity.id
_entity.type
_entity.pdbx_description
1 polymer ?
#
loop_
_entity_poly.entity_id
_entity_poly.type
_entity_poly.pdbx_seq_one_letter_code
_entity_poly.pdbx_strand_id
1 'polypeptide(L)'
;ANTVNFNFTGRYIIAGAQRLCTGTGSNRVPVTPWTPTCTCGLNEGERRVNIGFKALLNLKDNYDVSAKLQRLEPRPLDKCTVCFWGQDITPTVMDQLKLQLDEAGKEISDSLNQLNLRPQFQQLWDMLNTSIPMFGMGYLQINPEKLRLSTLNAQNDTLHISIGISARPLIS
;
A
#
# COMPACT_ATOMS: atom_id res chain seq x y z
N ALA A 1 -1.33 14.70 -9.57
CA ALA A 1 -1.18 13.43 -8.87
C ALA A 1 -1.47 13.66 -7.38
N ASN A 2 -2.35 12.84 -6.81
CA ASN A 2 -2.66 12.90 -5.39
C ASN A 2 -1.73 11.94 -4.63
N THR A 3 -1.27 12.38 -3.46
CA THR A 3 -0.37 11.59 -2.62
C THR A 3 -1.13 11.11 -1.39
N VAL A 4 -1.06 9.81 -1.14
CA VAL A 4 -1.61 9.17 0.07
C VAL A 4 -0.48 8.44 0.79
N ASN A 5 -0.37 8.67 2.10
CA ASN A 5 0.60 7.99 2.94
C ASN A 5 -0.10 6.94 3.79
N PHE A 6 0.45 5.72 3.79
CA PHE A 6 -0.02 4.61 4.61
C PHE A 6 1.06 4.25 5.61
N ASN A 7 0.69 4.12 6.88
CA ASN A 7 1.57 3.66 7.93
C ASN A 7 0.87 2.58 8.74
N PHE A 8 1.56 1.48 9.00
CA PHE A 8 1.05 0.41 9.83
C PHE A 8 2.18 -0.25 10.63
N THR A 9 1.82 -0.89 11.72
CA THR A 9 2.75 -1.65 12.53
C THR A 9 2.65 -3.12 12.18
N GLY A 10 3.70 -3.65 11.58
CA GLY A 10 3.87 -5.08 11.34
C GLY A 10 4.47 -5.77 12.56
N ARG A 11 4.28 -7.09 12.64
CA ARG A 11 4.91 -7.96 13.64
C ARG A 11 5.66 -9.08 12.94
N TYR A 12 6.79 -9.48 13.51
CA TYR A 12 7.59 -10.56 12.94
C TYR A 12 8.23 -11.43 14.01
N ILE A 13 8.48 -12.66 13.62
CA ILE A 13 9.23 -13.66 14.39
C ILE A 13 10.34 -14.18 13.46
N ILE A 14 11.53 -14.33 13.99
CA ILE A 14 12.65 -14.89 13.25
C ILE A 14 13.23 -16.07 14.01
N ALA A 15 13.53 -17.14 13.29
CA ALA A 15 14.27 -18.27 13.76
C ALA A 15 15.48 -18.50 12.85
N GLY A 16 16.63 -18.77 13.42
CA GLY A 16 17.85 -19.01 12.67
C GLY A 16 18.90 -19.75 13.45
N ALA A 17 19.82 -20.35 12.73
CA ALA A 17 21.04 -20.97 13.26
C ALA A 17 22.23 -20.44 12.49
N GLN A 18 23.40 -20.42 13.09
CA GLN A 18 24.65 -19.97 12.46
C GLN A 18 25.72 -21.07 12.53
N ARG A 19 26.67 -20.98 11.64
CA ARG A 19 27.92 -21.74 11.69
C ARG A 19 29.08 -20.88 11.22
N LEU A 20 30.25 -21.10 11.75
CA LEU A 20 31.45 -20.46 11.25
C LEU A 20 31.94 -21.16 10.00
N CYS A 21 32.33 -20.37 8.99
CA CYS A 21 32.93 -20.86 7.76
C CYS A 21 34.23 -20.10 7.52
N THR A 22 35.26 -20.79 6.96
CA THR A 22 36.45 -20.16 6.37
C THR A 22 36.32 -20.08 4.86
N GLY A 23 37.06 -19.16 4.26
CA GLY A 23 36.99 -18.93 2.81
C GLY A 23 36.10 -17.78 2.40
N THR A 24 36.18 -17.41 1.13
CA THR A 24 35.43 -16.29 0.55
C THR A 24 34.61 -16.73 -0.64
N GLY A 25 33.48 -16.08 -0.85
CA GLY A 25 32.57 -16.37 -1.99
C GLY A 25 31.99 -17.78 -1.94
N SER A 26 32.04 -18.50 -3.06
CA SER A 26 31.54 -19.87 -3.22
C SER A 26 32.41 -20.95 -2.54
N ASN A 27 33.65 -20.62 -2.15
CA ASN A 27 34.59 -21.54 -1.51
C ASN A 27 34.55 -21.51 0.02
N ARG A 28 33.37 -21.27 0.60
CA ARG A 28 33.18 -21.28 2.04
C ARG A 28 33.12 -22.70 2.57
N VAL A 29 34.06 -23.07 3.47
CA VAL A 29 34.09 -24.37 4.14
C VAL A 29 33.64 -24.20 5.58
N PRO A 30 32.63 -24.98 6.04
CA PRO A 30 32.18 -24.90 7.44
C PRO A 30 33.26 -25.41 8.38
N VAL A 31 33.54 -24.66 9.43
CA VAL A 31 34.54 -24.96 10.47
C VAL A 31 33.88 -25.46 11.75
N THR A 32 32.63 -25.03 12.00
CA THR A 32 31.86 -25.47 13.16
C THR A 32 30.56 -26.14 12.74
N PRO A 33 29.98 -27.00 13.59
CA PRO A 33 28.60 -27.43 13.41
C PRO A 33 27.63 -26.23 13.49
N TRP A 34 26.39 -26.45 13.11
CA TRP A 34 25.33 -25.46 13.30
C TRP A 34 25.10 -25.24 14.81
N THR A 35 24.93 -23.96 15.19
CA THR A 35 24.42 -23.62 16.52
C THR A 35 23.00 -24.13 16.68
N PRO A 36 22.50 -24.33 17.90
CA PRO A 36 21.07 -24.49 18.15
C PRO A 36 20.27 -23.36 17.53
N THR A 37 19.04 -23.62 17.12
CA THR A 37 18.16 -22.59 16.56
C THR A 37 17.85 -21.54 17.62
N CYS A 38 18.13 -20.30 17.27
CA CYS A 38 17.78 -19.13 18.07
C CYS A 38 16.53 -18.49 17.48
N THR A 39 15.65 -18.02 18.33
CA THR A 39 14.44 -17.31 17.95
C THR A 39 14.46 -15.89 18.51
N CYS A 40 13.92 -14.97 17.73
CA CYS A 40 13.67 -13.60 18.12
C CYS A 40 12.17 -13.34 17.96
N GLY A 41 11.50 -13.04 19.05
CA GLY A 41 10.05 -12.79 19.06
C GLY A 41 9.16 -13.99 19.35
N LEU A 42 9.70 -15.21 19.53
CA LEU A 42 8.88 -16.38 19.81
C LEU A 42 8.51 -16.48 21.30
N ASN A 43 9.51 -16.41 22.20
CA ASN A 43 9.33 -16.55 23.64
C ASN A 43 9.25 -15.20 24.38
N GLU A 44 9.62 -14.12 23.72
CA GLU A 44 9.73 -12.76 24.28
C GLU A 44 8.63 -11.82 23.74
N GLY A 45 7.68 -12.36 22.98
CA GLY A 45 6.70 -11.61 22.22
C GLY A 45 7.20 -11.17 20.84
N GLU A 46 6.28 -11.10 19.89
CA GLU A 46 6.54 -10.72 18.50
C GLU A 46 7.23 -9.35 18.42
N ARG A 47 8.22 -9.24 17.57
CA ARG A 47 8.94 -7.98 17.32
C ARG A 47 8.13 -7.09 16.39
N ARG A 48 8.10 -5.80 16.68
CA ARG A 48 7.30 -4.82 15.95
C ARG A 48 8.18 -4.00 15.03
N VAL A 49 7.62 -3.65 13.89
CA VAL A 49 8.24 -2.74 12.90
C VAL A 49 7.20 -1.79 12.37
N ASN A 50 7.56 -0.51 12.25
CA ASN A 50 6.72 0.47 11.57
C ASN A 50 7.05 0.46 10.08
N ILE A 51 6.02 0.24 9.25
CA ILE A 51 6.10 0.14 7.80
C ILE A 51 5.28 1.26 7.20
N GLY A 52 5.86 1.99 6.26
CA GLY A 52 5.19 3.08 5.57
C GLY A 52 5.28 2.94 4.06
N PHE A 53 4.23 3.39 3.37
CA PHE A 53 4.20 3.55 1.92
C PHE A 53 3.65 4.92 1.56
N LYS A 54 4.21 5.49 0.52
CA LYS A 54 3.69 6.67 -0.16
C LYS A 54 3.11 6.24 -1.50
N ALA A 55 1.80 6.37 -1.67
CA ALA A 55 1.12 6.11 -2.93
C ALA A 55 0.93 7.41 -3.70
N LEU A 56 1.41 7.43 -4.93
CA LEU A 56 1.12 8.47 -5.91
C LEU A 56 0.01 7.96 -6.82
N LEU A 57 -1.18 8.54 -6.70
CA LEU A 57 -2.36 8.14 -7.45
C LEU A 57 -2.69 9.22 -8.48
N ASN A 58 -2.94 8.81 -9.71
CA ASN A 58 -3.40 9.67 -10.79
C ASN A 58 -4.53 9.01 -11.55
N LEU A 59 -5.64 9.72 -11.72
CA LEU A 59 -6.72 9.31 -12.59
C LEU A 59 -6.47 9.93 -13.96
N LYS A 60 -6.41 9.10 -14.99
CA LYS A 60 -6.25 9.52 -16.38
C LYS A 60 -7.59 10.00 -16.96
N ASP A 61 -7.54 10.70 -18.07
CA ASP A 61 -8.75 11.23 -18.75
C ASP A 61 -9.69 10.11 -19.26
N ASN A 62 -9.19 8.90 -19.44
CA ASN A 62 -9.96 7.70 -19.79
C ASN A 62 -10.51 6.93 -18.60
N TYR A 63 -10.40 7.50 -17.37
CA TYR A 63 -10.80 6.91 -16.08
C TYR A 63 -9.96 5.70 -15.63
N ASP A 64 -8.81 5.43 -16.25
CA ASP A 64 -7.86 4.47 -15.73
C ASP A 64 -7.10 5.05 -14.55
N VAL A 65 -6.82 4.22 -13.57
CA VAL A 65 -5.97 4.59 -12.43
C VAL A 65 -4.51 4.34 -12.79
N SER A 66 -3.66 5.30 -12.48
CA SER A 66 -2.22 5.12 -12.46
C SER A 66 -1.73 5.26 -11.02
N ALA A 67 -1.18 4.18 -10.48
CA ALA A 67 -0.68 4.12 -9.12
C ALA A 67 0.81 3.80 -9.12
N LYS A 68 1.56 4.48 -8.25
CA LYS A 68 2.94 4.16 -7.95
C LYS A 68 3.12 4.16 -6.45
N LEU A 69 3.43 3.00 -5.88
CA LEU A 69 3.80 2.88 -4.48
C LEU A 69 5.30 3.04 -4.31
N GLN A 70 5.68 3.81 -3.30
CA GLN A 70 7.05 3.98 -2.87
C GLN A 70 7.12 3.61 -1.39
N ARG A 71 7.90 2.60 -1.07
CA ARG A 71 8.17 2.23 0.32
C ARG A 71 8.93 3.34 1.02
N LEU A 72 8.55 3.64 2.24
CA LEU A 72 9.34 4.44 3.17
C LEU A 72 10.31 3.51 3.93
N GLU A 73 11.33 4.07 4.54
CA GLU A 73 12.30 3.31 5.33
C GLU A 73 11.61 2.62 6.51
N PRO A 74 11.61 1.27 6.60
CA PRO A 74 10.99 0.57 7.72
C PRO A 74 11.78 0.85 9.01
N ARG A 75 11.04 1.12 10.09
CA ARG A 75 11.63 1.46 11.39
C ARG A 75 11.35 0.34 12.40
N PRO A 76 12.38 -0.41 12.84
CA PRO A 76 12.21 -1.38 13.90
C PRO A 76 11.82 -0.67 15.19
N LEU A 77 10.79 -1.16 15.86
CA LEU A 77 10.36 -0.71 17.18
C LEU A 77 11.00 -1.55 18.28
N ASP A 78 11.32 -2.80 17.96
CA ASP A 78 11.96 -3.73 18.88
C ASP A 78 13.23 -4.29 18.22
N LYS A 79 14.30 -4.43 19.01
CA LYS A 79 15.55 -5.04 18.53
C LYS A 79 15.43 -6.55 18.48
N CYS A 80 16.14 -7.15 17.55
CA CYS A 80 16.30 -8.59 17.44
C CYS A 80 17.76 -8.98 17.69
N THR A 81 18.02 -9.60 18.83
CA THR A 81 19.35 -10.09 19.19
C THR A 81 19.38 -11.61 19.15
N VAL A 82 20.43 -12.19 18.60
CA VAL A 82 20.59 -13.64 18.59
C VAL A 82 21.14 -14.16 19.92
N CYS A 83 20.76 -15.39 20.27
CA CYS A 83 21.06 -15.99 21.59
C CYS A 83 22.54 -16.19 21.84
N PHE A 84 23.39 -16.25 20.83
CA PHE A 84 24.83 -16.39 20.98
C PHE A 84 25.49 -15.03 20.80
N TRP A 85 26.24 -14.60 21.80
CA TRP A 85 27.01 -13.36 21.85
C TRP A 85 26.19 -12.05 21.78
N GLY A 86 24.86 -12.12 21.85
CA GLY A 86 24.01 -10.92 21.89
C GLY A 86 24.10 -10.02 20.65
N GLN A 87 24.49 -10.58 19.49
CA GLN A 87 24.63 -9.82 18.27
C GLN A 87 23.27 -9.29 17.79
N ASP A 88 23.20 -7.99 17.56
CA ASP A 88 22.01 -7.34 16.98
C ASP A 88 21.92 -7.65 15.48
N ILE A 89 20.91 -8.44 15.09
CA ILE A 89 20.64 -8.77 13.69
C ILE A 89 19.50 -7.94 13.09
N THR A 90 18.98 -6.98 13.84
CA THR A 90 17.91 -6.08 13.36
C THR A 90 18.20 -5.47 11.99
N PRO A 91 19.42 -4.97 11.69
CA PRO A 91 19.72 -4.42 10.37
C PRO A 91 19.55 -5.44 9.24
N THR A 92 20.06 -6.67 9.42
CA THR A 92 19.94 -7.75 8.43
C THR A 92 18.47 -8.10 8.18
N VAL A 93 17.66 -8.15 9.26
CA VAL A 93 16.22 -8.40 9.16
C VAL A 93 15.54 -7.28 8.39
N MET A 94 15.87 -6.04 8.69
CA MET A 94 15.29 -4.89 7.98
C MET A 94 15.66 -4.88 6.50
N ASP A 95 16.86 -5.28 6.12
CA ASP A 95 17.27 -5.36 4.73
C ASP A 95 16.49 -6.44 3.96
N GLN A 96 16.24 -7.60 4.56
CA GLN A 96 15.39 -8.62 3.96
C GLN A 96 13.92 -8.16 3.88
N LEU A 97 13.43 -7.50 4.91
CA LEU A 97 12.08 -6.95 4.92
C LEU A 97 11.89 -5.91 3.81
N LYS A 98 12.88 -5.05 3.57
CA LYS A 98 12.85 -4.06 2.47
C LYS A 98 12.62 -4.72 1.11
N LEU A 99 13.32 -5.82 0.83
CA LEU A 99 13.19 -6.55 -0.44
C LEU A 99 11.76 -7.08 -0.62
N GLN A 100 11.21 -7.72 0.42
CA GLN A 100 9.84 -8.25 0.39
C GLN A 100 8.78 -7.13 0.25
N LEU A 101 8.98 -6.02 0.94
CA LEU A 101 8.08 -4.87 0.85
C LEU A 101 8.15 -4.16 -0.52
N ASP A 102 9.31 -4.13 -1.15
CA ASP A 102 9.46 -3.56 -2.49
C ASP A 102 8.76 -4.43 -3.55
N GLU A 103 8.86 -5.76 -3.43
CA GLU A 103 8.15 -6.72 -4.26
C GLU A 103 6.62 -6.61 -4.08
N ALA A 104 6.14 -6.64 -2.83
CA ALA A 104 4.72 -6.46 -2.51
C ALA A 104 4.18 -5.09 -2.99
N GLY A 105 4.97 -4.03 -2.83
CA GLY A 105 4.62 -2.69 -3.32
C GLY A 105 4.47 -2.62 -4.84
N LYS A 106 5.30 -3.38 -5.56
CA LYS A 106 5.18 -3.51 -7.02
C LYS A 106 3.91 -4.26 -7.41
N GLU A 107 3.63 -5.41 -6.79
CA GLU A 107 2.42 -6.20 -7.05
C GLU A 107 1.15 -5.39 -6.80
N ILE A 108 1.10 -4.64 -5.69
CA ILE A 108 -0.02 -3.74 -5.37
C ILE A 108 -0.14 -2.64 -6.43
N SER A 109 0.97 -2.03 -6.84
CA SER A 109 0.98 -1.00 -7.89
C SER A 109 0.44 -1.55 -9.21
N ASP A 110 0.88 -2.74 -9.60
CA ASP A 110 0.44 -3.41 -10.83
C ASP A 110 -1.06 -3.74 -10.78
N SER A 111 -1.55 -4.22 -9.62
CA SER A 111 -2.98 -4.49 -9.40
C SER A 111 -3.82 -3.21 -9.48
N LEU A 112 -3.35 -2.11 -8.87
CA LEU A 112 -4.03 -0.81 -8.94
C LEU A 112 -4.04 -0.23 -10.35
N ASN A 113 -2.97 -0.44 -11.13
CA ASN A 113 -2.88 0.01 -12.52
C ASN A 113 -3.81 -0.77 -13.48
N GLN A 114 -4.30 -1.93 -13.06
CA GLN A 114 -5.30 -2.72 -13.80
C GLN A 114 -6.74 -2.31 -13.46
N LEU A 115 -6.94 -1.44 -12.46
CA LEU A 115 -8.27 -0.96 -12.10
C LEU A 115 -8.83 -0.06 -13.21
N ASN A 116 -9.93 -0.49 -13.78
CA ASN A 116 -10.71 0.27 -14.74
C ASN A 116 -11.96 0.82 -14.03
N LEU A 117 -11.99 2.12 -13.76
CA LEU A 117 -13.12 2.80 -13.13
C LEU A 117 -14.16 3.30 -14.13
N ARG A 118 -13.94 3.11 -15.42
CA ARG A 118 -14.85 3.59 -16.47
C ARG A 118 -16.30 3.07 -16.31
N PRO A 119 -16.56 1.79 -15.97
CA PRO A 119 -17.93 1.32 -15.81
C PRO A 119 -18.65 2.05 -14.68
N GLN A 120 -17.98 2.32 -13.55
CA GLN A 120 -18.56 3.02 -12.39
C GLN A 120 -18.86 4.48 -12.74
N PHE A 121 -17.95 5.16 -13.46
CA PHE A 121 -18.19 6.52 -13.94
C PHE A 121 -19.30 6.58 -15.01
N GLN A 122 -19.39 5.57 -15.88
CA GLN A 122 -20.46 5.48 -16.85
C GLN A 122 -21.82 5.33 -16.17
N GLN A 123 -21.91 4.45 -15.18
CA GLN A 123 -23.13 4.26 -14.40
C GLN A 123 -23.57 5.54 -13.67
N LEU A 124 -22.63 6.26 -13.07
CA LEU A 124 -22.88 7.56 -12.46
C LEU A 124 -23.39 8.58 -13.50
N TRP A 125 -22.75 8.61 -14.68
CA TRP A 125 -23.15 9.48 -15.77
C TRP A 125 -24.58 9.21 -16.25
N ASP A 126 -24.92 7.94 -16.40
CA ASP A 126 -26.26 7.52 -16.83
C ASP A 126 -27.33 7.90 -15.78
N MET A 127 -27.02 7.75 -14.50
CA MET A 127 -27.90 8.21 -13.41
C MET A 127 -28.13 9.73 -13.46
N LEU A 128 -27.10 10.52 -13.72
CA LEU A 128 -27.19 11.99 -13.81
C LEU A 128 -27.95 12.48 -15.05
N ASN A 129 -28.06 11.67 -16.09
CA ASN A 129 -28.87 11.96 -17.28
C ASN A 129 -30.34 11.56 -17.12
N THR A 130 -30.71 10.92 -16.01
CA THR A 130 -32.11 10.54 -15.75
C THR A 130 -32.94 11.76 -15.35
N SER A 131 -34.13 11.91 -15.93
CA SER A 131 -35.05 12.98 -15.57
C SER A 131 -35.63 12.74 -14.19
N ILE A 132 -35.54 13.72 -13.31
CA ILE A 132 -36.04 13.67 -11.92
C ILE A 132 -37.42 14.38 -11.87
N PRO A 133 -38.51 13.70 -11.50
CA PRO A 133 -39.82 14.33 -11.40
C PRO A 133 -39.85 15.31 -10.22
N MET A 134 -40.38 16.51 -10.45
CA MET A 134 -40.48 17.60 -9.48
C MET A 134 -41.95 17.82 -9.03
N PHE A 135 -42.55 16.82 -8.44
CA PHE A 135 -43.86 16.93 -7.75
C PHE A 135 -44.93 17.74 -8.48
N GLY A 136 -45.11 17.55 -9.79
CA GLY A 136 -46.09 18.26 -10.59
C GLY A 136 -45.64 19.59 -11.21
N MET A 137 -44.37 19.99 -10.98
CA MET A 137 -43.77 21.18 -11.58
C MET A 137 -42.90 20.86 -12.83
N GLY A 138 -43.00 19.63 -13.32
CA GLY A 138 -42.20 19.19 -14.47
C GLY A 138 -41.06 18.23 -14.07
N TYR A 139 -40.02 18.18 -14.89
CA TYR A 139 -38.88 17.30 -14.71
C TYR A 139 -37.57 18.13 -14.67
N LEU A 140 -36.71 17.79 -13.71
CA LEU A 140 -35.34 18.30 -13.66
C LEU A 140 -34.42 17.35 -14.41
N GLN A 141 -33.69 17.87 -15.38
CA GLN A 141 -32.58 17.19 -16.06
C GLN A 141 -31.27 17.84 -15.68
N ILE A 142 -30.34 17.08 -15.15
CA ILE A 142 -29.03 17.61 -14.69
C ILE A 142 -28.14 17.97 -15.88
N ASN A 143 -28.22 17.23 -16.99
CA ASN A 143 -27.40 17.41 -18.20
C ASN A 143 -25.90 17.55 -17.86
N PRO A 144 -25.24 16.52 -17.38
CA PRO A 144 -23.83 16.58 -17.02
C PRO A 144 -22.96 16.78 -18.28
N GLU A 145 -22.01 17.69 -18.20
CA GLU A 145 -21.05 17.97 -19.29
C GLU A 145 -19.68 17.37 -18.99
N LYS A 146 -19.27 17.37 -17.71
CA LYS A 146 -17.94 16.92 -17.31
C LYS A 146 -17.92 16.43 -15.88
N LEU A 147 -17.27 15.28 -15.66
CA LEU A 147 -16.89 14.78 -14.34
C LEU A 147 -15.40 15.07 -14.10
N ARG A 148 -15.06 15.49 -12.91
CA ARG A 148 -13.67 15.73 -12.50
C ARG A 148 -13.43 15.11 -11.13
N LEU A 149 -12.31 14.41 -10.97
CA LEU A 149 -11.81 14.08 -9.64
C LEU A 149 -11.25 15.36 -9.03
N SER A 150 -11.90 15.83 -7.95
CA SER A 150 -11.53 17.10 -7.32
C SER A 150 -10.44 16.90 -6.27
N THR A 151 -10.70 16.03 -5.30
CA THR A 151 -9.73 15.71 -4.24
C THR A 151 -9.73 14.24 -3.92
N LEU A 152 -8.55 13.76 -3.56
CA LEU A 152 -8.36 12.44 -2.96
C LEU A 152 -7.59 12.66 -1.67
N ASN A 153 -8.20 12.36 -0.53
CA ASN A 153 -7.61 12.51 0.78
C ASN A 153 -7.85 11.27 1.62
N ALA A 154 -6.84 10.86 2.39
CA ALA A 154 -6.95 9.76 3.33
C ALA A 154 -6.85 10.31 4.75
N GLN A 155 -7.79 9.91 5.60
CA GLN A 155 -7.79 10.26 7.02
C GLN A 155 -8.15 9.02 7.83
N ASN A 156 -7.24 8.64 8.72
CA ASN A 156 -7.29 7.36 9.45
C ASN A 156 -7.36 6.17 8.48
N ASP A 157 -8.41 5.37 8.56
CA ASP A 157 -8.72 4.19 7.72
C ASP A 157 -9.69 4.49 6.58
N THR A 158 -10.05 5.76 6.38
CA THR A 158 -11.05 6.20 5.40
C THR A 158 -10.41 6.98 4.26
N LEU A 159 -10.76 6.61 3.03
CA LEU A 159 -10.39 7.32 1.81
C LEU A 159 -11.56 8.20 1.36
N HIS A 160 -11.35 9.52 1.34
CA HIS A 160 -12.31 10.50 0.86
C HIS A 160 -12.01 10.85 -0.59
N ILE A 161 -13.01 10.69 -1.44
CA ILE A 161 -12.95 11.04 -2.86
C ILE A 161 -14.02 12.08 -3.13
N SER A 162 -13.63 13.24 -3.65
CA SER A 162 -14.57 14.28 -4.10
C SER A 162 -14.63 14.30 -5.61
N ILE A 163 -15.84 14.18 -6.15
CA ILE A 163 -16.11 14.24 -7.58
C ILE A 163 -16.85 15.54 -7.87
N GLY A 164 -16.27 16.40 -8.69
CA GLY A 164 -16.92 17.59 -9.20
C GLY A 164 -17.66 17.31 -10.50
N ILE A 165 -18.86 17.86 -10.62
CA ILE A 165 -19.71 17.74 -11.81
C ILE A 165 -19.93 19.12 -12.38
N SER A 166 -19.62 19.31 -13.68
CA SER A 166 -20.10 20.46 -14.44
C SER A 166 -21.35 20.03 -15.19
N ALA A 167 -22.43 20.78 -15.07
CA ALA A 167 -23.72 20.43 -15.64
C ALA A 167 -24.48 21.69 -16.09
N ARG A 168 -25.42 21.54 -17.03
CA ARG A 168 -26.38 22.55 -17.42
C ARG A 168 -27.80 22.08 -17.09
N PRO A 169 -28.27 22.30 -15.87
CA PRO A 169 -29.60 21.85 -15.49
C PRO A 169 -30.69 22.53 -16.30
N LEU A 170 -31.70 21.75 -16.68
CA LEU A 170 -32.89 22.19 -17.39
C LEU A 170 -34.13 21.70 -16.65
N ILE A 171 -35.15 22.56 -16.58
CA ILE A 171 -36.49 22.20 -16.09
C ILE A 171 -37.42 22.21 -17.29
N SER A 172 -38.13 21.12 -17.54
CA SER A 172 -39.06 20.93 -18.62
C SER A 172 -40.41 20.48 -18.16
#